data_6d992cfef6045d2b08154b44af21ce90
#
_entry.id   6d992cfef6045d2b08154b44af21ce90
#
_cell.length_a   1.000
_cell.length_b   1.000
_cell.length_c   1.000
_cell.angle_alpha   90.00
_cell.angle_beta   90.00
_cell.angle_gamma   90.00
#
_symmetry.space_group_name_H-M   'P 1'
#
loop_
_entity.id
_entity.type
_entity.pdbx_description
1 polymer ?
#
loop_
_entity_poly.entity_id
_entity_poly.type
_entity_poly.pdbx_seq_one_letter_code
_entity_poly.pdbx_strand_id
1 'polypeptide(L)'
;MNRYAVLCLDNNPISAEQFRLELSAFSSKFDIFSVESIEEAQSALEYLEEREQTVALVIASHHAHFNGVDFLIGLDKTPHTERARKILISCSSDIDAILTAVNEGRLDHCLTKPLPDNVLFNTAQKELTQFILRNCKEDLLSYSQILDQHK
;
A
#
# COMPACT_ATOMS: atom_id res chain seq x y z
N MET A 1 11.99 -1.09 15.79
CA MET A 1 10.74 -1.39 15.09
C MET A 1 9.97 -0.11 14.83
N ASN A 2 9.48 0.05 13.61
CA ASN A 2 8.72 1.24 13.27
C ASN A 2 7.26 1.10 13.69
N ARG A 3 6.62 2.24 13.89
CA ARG A 3 5.23 2.30 14.36
C ARG A 3 4.23 1.91 13.27
N TYR A 4 4.58 2.17 12.02
CA TYR A 4 3.70 1.95 10.89
C TYR A 4 4.35 1.05 9.85
N ALA A 5 3.53 0.32 9.11
CA ALA A 5 4.01 -0.62 8.11
C ALA A 5 3.42 -0.33 6.74
N VAL A 6 4.14 -0.75 5.72
CA VAL A 6 3.71 -0.72 4.33
C VAL A 6 3.71 -2.15 3.81
N LEU A 7 2.59 -2.56 3.20
CA LEU A 7 2.47 -3.90 2.63
C LEU A 7 2.30 -3.80 1.12
N CYS A 8 3.12 -4.52 0.39
CA CYS A 8 3.06 -4.58 -1.07
C CYS A 8 2.78 -6.02 -1.50
N LEU A 9 1.75 -6.21 -2.33
CA LEU A 9 1.26 -7.52 -2.74
C LEU A 9 1.23 -7.62 -4.26
N ASP A 10 2.06 -8.52 -4.81
CA ASP A 10 2.08 -8.78 -6.25
C ASP A 10 2.51 -10.22 -6.47
N ASN A 11 1.72 -11.00 -7.21
CA ASN A 11 2.03 -12.41 -7.39
C ASN A 11 3.13 -12.69 -8.42
N ASN A 12 3.67 -11.65 -9.05
CA ASN A 12 4.82 -11.76 -9.93
C ASN A 12 6.08 -11.47 -9.12
N PRO A 13 7.00 -12.45 -8.94
CA PRO A 13 8.18 -12.23 -8.09
C PRO A 13 9.06 -11.08 -8.57
N ILE A 14 9.16 -10.86 -9.88
CA ILE A 14 9.99 -9.79 -10.42
C ILE A 14 9.38 -8.44 -10.05
N SER A 15 8.08 -8.28 -10.27
CA SER A 15 7.39 -7.04 -9.90
C SER A 15 7.45 -6.80 -8.39
N ALA A 16 7.22 -7.85 -7.60
CA ALA A 16 7.26 -7.72 -6.13
C ALA A 16 8.61 -7.23 -5.67
N GLU A 17 9.69 -7.75 -6.25
CA GLU A 17 11.04 -7.34 -5.87
C GLU A 17 11.31 -5.90 -6.31
N GLN A 18 10.89 -5.52 -7.52
CA GLN A 18 11.07 -4.14 -7.99
C GLN A 18 10.34 -3.16 -7.10
N PHE A 19 9.12 -3.50 -6.69
CA PHE A 19 8.35 -2.64 -5.79
C PHE A 19 9.02 -2.52 -4.43
N ARG A 20 9.53 -3.63 -3.91
CA ARG A 20 10.23 -3.63 -2.63
C ARG A 20 11.45 -2.71 -2.69
N LEU A 21 12.23 -2.79 -3.77
CA LEU A 21 13.41 -1.95 -3.93
C LEU A 21 13.04 -0.48 -4.02
N GLU A 22 12.00 -0.18 -4.78
CA GLU A 22 11.57 1.21 -4.94
C GLU A 22 11.05 1.79 -3.63
N LEU A 23 10.35 0.98 -2.84
CA LEU A 23 9.81 1.42 -1.55
C LEU A 23 10.84 1.44 -0.43
N SER A 24 12.02 0.85 -0.66
CA SER A 24 13.03 0.76 0.39
C SER A 24 13.50 2.12 0.89
N ALA A 25 13.29 3.18 0.10
CA ALA A 25 13.61 4.54 0.54
C ALA A 25 12.84 4.95 1.80
N PHE A 26 11.71 4.30 2.07
CA PHE A 26 10.89 4.60 3.26
C PHE A 26 11.23 3.72 4.46
N SER A 27 12.20 2.81 4.32
CA SER A 27 12.44 1.77 5.33
C SER A 27 13.01 2.32 6.64
N SER A 28 13.50 3.56 6.65
CA SER A 28 13.97 4.16 7.90
C SER A 28 12.82 4.52 8.84
N LYS A 29 11.60 4.71 8.32
CA LYS A 29 10.45 5.14 9.11
C LYS A 29 9.24 4.22 9.01
N PHE A 30 9.25 3.28 8.08
CA PHE A 30 8.17 2.32 7.92
C PHE A 30 8.76 0.93 7.74
N ASP A 31 8.13 -0.07 8.33
CA ASP A 31 8.50 -1.46 8.07
C ASP A 31 7.86 -1.87 6.74
N ILE A 32 8.68 -2.32 5.80
CA ILE A 32 8.23 -2.62 4.45
C ILE A 32 8.11 -4.14 4.29
N PHE A 33 6.92 -4.60 3.89
CA PHE A 33 6.65 -6.01 3.64
C PHE A 33 6.26 -6.18 2.18
N SER A 34 6.91 -7.10 1.49
CA SER A 34 6.59 -7.43 0.09
C SER A 34 6.26 -8.91 0.04
N VAL A 35 5.04 -9.22 -0.42
CA VAL A 35 4.53 -10.58 -0.43
C VAL A 35 3.98 -10.92 -1.81
N GLU A 36 3.86 -12.22 -2.10
CA GLU A 36 3.50 -12.69 -3.43
C GLU A 36 2.19 -13.44 -3.50
N SER A 37 1.51 -13.63 -2.39
CA SER A 37 0.20 -14.30 -2.38
C SER A 37 -0.72 -13.65 -1.35
N ILE A 38 -2.02 -13.90 -1.52
CA ILE A 38 -3.01 -13.44 -0.56
C ILE A 38 -2.75 -14.07 0.80
N GLU A 39 -2.38 -15.35 0.83
CA GLU A 39 -2.08 -16.05 2.09
C GLU A 39 -0.90 -15.41 2.81
N GLU A 40 0.16 -15.09 2.08
CA GLU A 40 1.30 -14.38 2.68
C GLU A 40 0.90 -13.01 3.19
N ALA A 41 0.04 -12.31 2.43
CA ALA A 41 -0.43 -11.00 2.85
C ALA A 41 -1.23 -11.09 4.15
N GLN A 42 -2.11 -12.09 4.24
CA GLN A 42 -2.90 -12.29 5.45
C GLN A 42 -2.03 -12.64 6.63
N SER A 43 -1.01 -13.48 6.42
CA SER A 43 -0.05 -13.81 7.49
C SER A 43 0.72 -12.58 7.95
N ALA A 44 1.12 -11.73 7.02
CA ALA A 44 1.81 -10.49 7.37
C ALA A 44 0.91 -9.57 8.19
N LEU A 45 -0.37 -9.46 7.82
CA LEU A 45 -1.31 -8.64 8.57
C LEU A 45 -1.54 -9.18 9.98
N GLU A 46 -1.63 -10.49 10.13
CA GLU A 46 -1.76 -11.11 11.45
C GLU A 46 -0.54 -10.82 12.32
N TYR A 47 0.64 -10.94 11.73
CA TYR A 47 1.89 -10.63 12.42
C TYR A 47 1.90 -9.17 12.91
N LEU A 48 1.48 -8.25 12.05
CA LEU A 48 1.44 -6.84 12.40
C LEU A 48 0.40 -6.54 13.47
N GLU A 49 -0.74 -7.21 13.42
CA GLU A 49 -1.78 -7.06 14.42
C GLU A 49 -1.28 -7.52 15.80
N GLU A 50 -0.59 -8.65 15.84
CA GLU A 50 -0.04 -9.17 17.08
C GLU A 50 0.99 -8.22 17.70
N ARG A 51 1.71 -7.48 16.86
CA ARG A 51 2.69 -6.51 17.31
C ARG A 51 2.09 -5.14 17.56
N GLU A 52 0.79 -5.00 17.36
CA GLU A 52 0.06 -3.73 17.50
C GLU A 52 0.63 -2.63 16.58
N GLN A 53 1.07 -3.03 15.40
CA GLN A 53 1.53 -2.10 14.37
C GLN A 53 0.39 -1.74 13.44
N THR A 54 0.23 -0.45 13.15
CA THR A 54 -0.78 0.03 12.22
C THR A 54 -0.22 0.02 10.81
N VAL A 55 -1.03 -0.40 9.85
CA VAL A 55 -0.65 -0.39 8.44
C VAL A 55 -1.01 0.96 7.85
N ALA A 56 -0.02 1.64 7.28
CA ALA A 56 -0.21 2.97 6.72
C ALA A 56 -0.56 2.94 5.24
N LEU A 57 -0.06 1.95 4.52
CA LEU A 57 -0.22 1.87 3.07
C LEU A 57 -0.25 0.42 2.63
N VAL A 58 -1.19 0.08 1.77
CA VAL A 58 -1.23 -1.22 1.11
C VAL A 58 -1.25 -1.00 -0.39
N ILE A 59 -0.35 -1.68 -1.09
CA ILE A 59 -0.26 -1.65 -2.54
C ILE A 59 -0.56 -3.06 -3.02
N ALA A 60 -1.58 -3.22 -3.86
CA ALA A 60 -1.97 -4.54 -4.33
C ALA A 60 -2.18 -4.55 -5.83
N SER A 61 -1.62 -5.56 -6.47
CA SER A 61 -1.85 -5.80 -7.90
C SER A 61 -3.17 -6.54 -8.10
N HIS A 62 -3.77 -6.34 -9.26
CA HIS A 62 -5.01 -7.02 -9.64
C HIS A 62 -4.96 -7.42 -11.10
N HIS A 63 -5.31 -8.66 -11.38
CA HIS A 63 -5.49 -9.14 -12.75
C HIS A 63 -6.41 -10.36 -12.71
N ALA A 64 -6.68 -10.98 -13.88
CA ALA A 64 -7.71 -12.00 -14.03
C ALA A 64 -7.62 -13.16 -13.02
N HIS A 65 -6.42 -13.52 -12.59
CA HIS A 65 -6.21 -14.66 -11.70
C HIS A 65 -5.70 -14.25 -10.32
N PHE A 66 -5.78 -12.96 -9.99
CA PHE A 66 -5.23 -12.48 -8.72
C PHE A 66 -6.04 -11.27 -8.25
N ASN A 67 -6.89 -11.48 -7.25
CA ASN A 67 -7.89 -10.50 -6.87
C ASN A 67 -7.41 -9.54 -5.79
N GLY A 68 -6.61 -8.55 -6.21
CA GLY A 68 -6.14 -7.51 -5.31
C GLY A 68 -7.24 -6.55 -4.87
N VAL A 69 -8.28 -6.36 -5.70
CA VAL A 69 -9.39 -5.47 -5.36
C VAL A 69 -10.11 -5.95 -4.11
N ASP A 70 -10.50 -7.22 -4.07
CA ASP A 70 -11.19 -7.76 -2.91
C ASP A 70 -10.32 -7.71 -1.66
N PHE A 71 -9.03 -7.94 -1.83
CA PHE A 71 -8.10 -7.83 -0.71
C PHE A 71 -8.11 -6.41 -0.13
N LEU A 72 -8.01 -5.40 -1.00
CA LEU A 72 -8.01 -4.01 -0.54
C LEU A 72 -9.32 -3.61 0.12
N ILE A 73 -10.45 -4.05 -0.45
CA ILE A 73 -11.75 -3.75 0.14
C ILE A 73 -11.87 -4.35 1.53
N GLY A 74 -11.34 -5.54 1.73
CA GLY A 74 -11.42 -6.23 3.01
C GLY A 74 -10.64 -5.57 4.14
N LEU A 75 -9.72 -4.65 3.82
CA LEU A 75 -8.90 -4.01 4.85
C LEU A 75 -9.70 -3.14 5.82
N ASP A 76 -10.90 -2.73 5.46
CA ASP A 76 -11.74 -1.91 6.33
C ASP A 76 -12.32 -2.68 7.51
N LYS A 77 -12.13 -4.00 7.54
CA LYS A 77 -12.78 -4.86 8.55
C LYS A 77 -12.00 -4.98 9.85
N THR A 78 -10.75 -4.52 9.88
CA THR A 78 -9.93 -4.62 11.10
C THR A 78 -9.34 -3.26 11.44
N PRO A 79 -9.24 -2.94 12.75
CA PRO A 79 -8.78 -1.61 13.17
C PRO A 79 -7.37 -1.25 12.72
N HIS A 80 -6.45 -2.21 12.67
CA HIS A 80 -5.06 -1.87 12.34
C HIS A 80 -4.84 -1.64 10.84
N THR A 81 -5.84 -1.95 9.99
CA THR A 81 -5.75 -1.74 8.54
C THR A 81 -6.80 -0.78 8.00
N GLU A 82 -7.80 -0.40 8.81
CA GLU A 82 -8.94 0.36 8.28
C GLU A 82 -8.57 1.75 7.77
N ARG A 83 -7.49 2.33 8.29
CA ARG A 83 -7.05 3.67 7.89
C ARG A 83 -5.94 3.63 6.84
N ALA A 84 -5.49 2.44 6.45
CA ALA A 84 -4.41 2.31 5.46
C ALA A 84 -4.82 2.97 4.15
N ARG A 85 -3.90 3.70 3.55
CA ARG A 85 -4.10 4.19 2.19
C ARG A 85 -3.98 3.01 1.24
N LYS A 86 -4.69 3.07 0.12
CA LYS A 86 -4.80 1.91 -0.77
C LYS A 86 -4.44 2.30 -2.19
N ILE A 87 -3.44 1.62 -2.75
CA ILE A 87 -3.03 1.79 -4.14
C ILE A 87 -3.29 0.48 -4.86
N LEU A 88 -4.05 0.55 -5.95
CA LEU A 88 -4.28 -0.60 -6.82
C LEU A 88 -3.37 -0.49 -8.03
N ILE A 89 -2.70 -1.59 -8.38
CA ILE A 89 -1.91 -1.66 -9.61
C ILE A 89 -2.59 -2.68 -10.51
N SER A 90 -3.13 -2.22 -11.64
CA SER A 90 -3.88 -3.08 -12.55
C SER A 90 -3.10 -3.37 -13.82
N CYS A 91 -3.44 -4.48 -14.47
CA CYS A 91 -3.09 -4.72 -15.86
C CYS A 91 -4.28 -4.21 -16.67
N SER A 92 -4.06 -3.33 -17.55
CA SER A 92 -4.98 -2.45 -18.28
C SER A 92 -6.37 -2.97 -18.66
N SER A 93 -6.63 -4.26 -18.58
CA SER A 93 -7.86 -4.84 -19.12
C SER A 93 -8.97 -5.04 -18.10
N ASP A 94 -8.78 -4.69 -16.84
CA ASP A 94 -9.73 -5.04 -15.79
C ASP A 94 -10.52 -3.81 -15.30
N ILE A 95 -11.19 -3.17 -16.23
CA ILE A 95 -11.90 -1.92 -15.97
C ILE A 95 -13.02 -2.11 -14.97
N ASP A 96 -13.77 -3.23 -15.05
CA ASP A 96 -14.88 -3.47 -14.16
C ASP A 96 -14.47 -3.56 -12.70
N ALA A 97 -13.36 -4.23 -12.43
CA ALA A 97 -12.83 -4.35 -11.08
C ALA A 97 -12.41 -2.98 -10.53
N ILE A 98 -11.75 -2.19 -11.39
CA ILE A 98 -11.31 -0.85 -11.01
C ILE A 98 -12.52 0.03 -10.66
N LEU A 99 -13.55 -0.01 -11.51
CA LEU A 99 -14.76 0.77 -11.28
C LEU A 99 -15.46 0.36 -9.99
N THR A 100 -15.51 -0.94 -9.70
CA THR A 100 -16.09 -1.41 -8.45
C THR A 100 -15.37 -0.81 -7.25
N ALA A 101 -14.03 -0.87 -7.25
CA ALA A 101 -13.23 -0.35 -6.15
C ALA A 101 -13.43 1.16 -5.98
N VAL A 102 -13.44 1.90 -7.09
CA VAL A 102 -13.62 3.35 -7.07
C VAL A 102 -15.01 3.71 -6.56
N ASN A 103 -16.05 3.00 -7.03
CA ASN A 103 -17.42 3.30 -6.64
C ASN A 103 -17.70 3.02 -5.18
N GLU A 104 -16.97 2.08 -4.58
CA GLU A 104 -17.13 1.79 -3.16
C GLU A 104 -16.30 2.71 -2.28
N GLY A 105 -15.52 3.62 -2.88
CA GLY A 105 -14.70 4.55 -2.12
C GLY A 105 -13.58 3.89 -1.35
N ARG A 106 -13.13 2.72 -1.80
CA ARG A 106 -12.13 1.91 -1.08
C ARG A 106 -10.77 1.96 -1.72
N LEU A 107 -10.53 2.95 -2.59
CA LEU A 107 -9.29 3.03 -3.35
C LEU A 107 -8.82 4.46 -3.34
N ASP A 108 -7.57 4.68 -2.95
CA ASP A 108 -7.01 6.03 -2.90
C ASP A 108 -6.25 6.39 -4.16
N HIS A 109 -5.70 5.39 -4.85
CA HIS A 109 -4.98 5.63 -6.10
C HIS A 109 -4.96 4.36 -6.95
N CYS A 110 -4.94 4.54 -8.26
CA CYS A 110 -4.87 3.41 -9.19
C CYS A 110 -3.77 3.67 -10.21
N LEU A 111 -2.88 2.69 -10.37
CA LEU A 111 -1.82 2.73 -11.36
C LEU A 111 -1.98 1.58 -12.32
N THR A 112 -1.49 1.72 -13.55
CA THR A 112 -1.58 0.69 -14.58
C THR A 112 -0.19 0.26 -15.02
N LYS A 113 0.05 -1.05 -15.06
CA LYS A 113 1.31 -1.58 -15.58
C LYS A 113 1.37 -1.39 -17.10
N PRO A 114 2.55 -1.16 -17.65
CA PRO A 114 3.85 -1.04 -16.97
C PRO A 114 4.01 0.31 -16.31
N LEU A 115 4.67 0.34 -15.15
CA LEU A 115 4.85 1.58 -14.41
C LEU A 115 6.09 2.31 -14.91
N PRO A 116 5.98 3.62 -15.21
CA PRO A 116 7.18 4.41 -15.48
C PRO A 116 8.09 4.49 -14.25
N ASP A 117 9.33 4.84 -14.46
CA ASP A 117 10.29 4.95 -13.37
C ASP A 117 9.80 5.96 -12.32
N ASN A 118 9.96 5.59 -11.06
CA ASN A 118 9.64 6.42 -9.90
C ASN A 118 8.15 6.72 -9.70
N VAL A 119 7.27 6.21 -10.55
CA VAL A 119 5.83 6.45 -10.38
C VAL A 119 5.33 5.83 -9.08
N LEU A 120 5.73 4.60 -8.79
CA LEU A 120 5.29 3.97 -7.54
C LEU A 120 5.85 4.70 -6.32
N PHE A 121 7.13 5.08 -6.36
CA PHE A 121 7.72 5.85 -5.26
C PHE A 121 6.95 7.15 -5.03
N ASN A 122 6.71 7.91 -6.10
CA ASN A 122 6.04 9.21 -5.98
C ASN A 122 4.62 9.05 -5.45
N THR A 123 3.90 8.05 -5.94
CA THR A 123 2.53 7.80 -5.50
C THR A 123 2.51 7.34 -4.04
N ALA A 124 3.41 6.44 -3.67
CA ALA A 124 3.50 5.97 -2.29
C ALA A 124 3.84 7.12 -1.34
N GLN A 125 4.76 7.99 -1.75
CA GLN A 125 5.13 9.13 -0.93
C GLN A 125 3.93 10.04 -0.66
N LYS A 126 3.12 10.31 -1.68
CA LYS A 126 1.92 11.12 -1.51
C LYS A 126 0.93 10.46 -0.57
N GLU A 127 0.72 9.16 -0.72
CA GLU A 127 -0.26 8.45 0.10
C GLU A 127 0.21 8.32 1.55
N LEU A 128 1.50 8.10 1.76
CA LEU A 128 2.05 8.08 3.11
C LEU A 128 1.95 9.45 3.76
N THR A 129 2.18 10.51 2.99
CA THR A 129 2.01 11.88 3.48
C THR A 129 0.57 12.10 3.94
N GLN A 130 -0.40 11.67 3.13
CA GLN A 130 -1.81 11.80 3.50
C GLN A 130 -2.14 11.01 4.76
N PHE A 131 -1.58 9.80 4.88
CA PHE A 131 -1.80 8.99 6.07
C PHE A 131 -1.33 9.73 7.33
N ILE A 132 -0.11 10.25 7.30
CA ILE A 132 0.46 10.95 8.45
C ILE A 132 -0.33 12.22 8.77
N LEU A 133 -0.69 12.99 7.75
CA LEU A 133 -1.46 14.23 7.97
C LEU A 133 -2.82 13.96 8.58
N ARG A 134 -3.46 12.85 8.21
CA ARG A 134 -4.80 12.54 8.69
C ARG A 134 -4.82 11.84 10.05
N ASN A 135 -3.77 11.09 10.36
CA ASN A 135 -3.79 10.21 11.53
C ASN A 135 -2.73 10.50 12.57
N CYS A 136 -1.68 11.26 12.23
CA CYS A 136 -0.51 11.39 13.09
C CYS A 136 0.11 12.77 12.99
N LYS A 137 -0.70 13.83 13.06
CA LYS A 137 -0.17 15.19 12.90
C LYS A 137 0.96 15.52 13.87
N GLU A 138 0.89 14.96 15.06
CA GLU A 138 1.92 15.18 16.07
C GLU A 138 3.26 14.54 15.69
N ASP A 139 3.26 13.64 14.73
CA ASP A 139 4.48 12.93 14.30
C ASP A 139 5.08 13.53 13.04
N LEU A 140 4.56 14.64 12.53
CA LEU A 140 5.02 15.20 11.26
C LEU A 140 6.52 15.45 11.20
N LEU A 141 7.11 15.95 12.29
CA LEU A 141 8.54 16.21 12.29
C LEU A 141 9.37 14.94 12.17
N SER A 142 8.87 13.85 12.76
CA SER A 142 9.56 12.56 12.68
C SER A 142 9.61 12.00 11.26
N TYR A 143 8.66 12.39 10.39
CA TYR A 143 8.56 11.86 9.04
C TYR A 143 8.92 12.86 7.97
N SER A 144 9.34 14.07 8.35
CA SER A 144 9.51 15.16 7.40
C SER A 144 10.52 14.88 6.29
N GLN A 145 11.52 14.03 6.55
CA GLN A 145 12.56 13.74 5.58
C GLN A 145 12.10 12.85 4.43
N ILE A 146 11.02 12.11 4.63
CA ILE A 146 10.55 11.15 3.63
C ILE A 146 9.19 11.49 3.06
N LEU A 147 8.51 12.50 3.61
CA LEU A 147 7.20 12.90 3.13
C LEU A 147 7.32 13.87 1.96
N ASP A 148 6.21 13.97 1.21
CA ASP A 148 6.11 14.90 0.11
C ASP A 148 6.11 16.33 0.66
N GLN A 149 7.08 17.14 0.24
CA GLN A 149 7.22 18.51 0.71
C GLN A 149 6.39 19.51 -0.09
N HIS A 150 5.76 19.05 -1.18
CA HIS A 150 4.93 19.93 -1.99
C HIS A 150 3.59 20.19 -1.33
N LYS A 151 3.14 21.44 -1.45
CA LYS A 151 1.88 21.87 -0.87
C LYS A 151 0.77 21.85 -1.90
#